data_618ec05ab74292028b9729355e7dee01
#
_entry.id   618ec05ab74292028b9729355e7dee01
#
_cell.length_a   1.000
_cell.length_b   1.000
_cell.length_c   1.000
_cell.angle_alpha   90.00
_cell.angle_beta   90.00
_cell.angle_gamma   90.00
#
_symmetry.space_group_name_H-M   'P 1'
#
loop_
_entity.id
_entity.type
_entity.pdbx_description
1 polymer ?
#
loop_
_entity_poly.entity_id
_entity_poly.type
_entity_poly.pdbx_seq_one_letter_code
_entity_poly.pdbx_strand_id
1 'polypeptide(L)'
;MYNTHIYFSDIGIRFGHQQVLSGTELEIMSGRCILLCGNNGSGKTTLLRIIAGLQAPDSGFVNTGIGKYDWNRCRQQLRQTAVYLHQQPYMFDGDVISNLNFSLNSNLSRKQRIDRVNSALEWAGLENIAKNSAKTLSGGERQRVAIARAWLRDPQILLLDEPITNMDQDSRLRTIQLLINLKQQGVALVVSSHDPVHFESLTDTLLQISDGRVHGFNTTDNVTPIHYRKHLHEHVK
;
A
#
# COMPACT_ATOMS: atom_id res chain seq x y z
N MET A 1 -6.12 -11.13 -15.29
CA MET A 1 -6.03 -9.69 -14.94
C MET A 1 -7.11 -9.40 -13.92
N TYR A 2 -6.76 -8.72 -12.84
CA TYR A 2 -7.76 -8.25 -11.87
C TYR A 2 -8.64 -7.20 -12.54
N ASN A 3 -9.91 -7.20 -12.20
CA ASN A 3 -10.87 -6.16 -12.62
C ASN A 3 -11.39 -5.45 -11.36
N THR A 4 -10.45 -4.98 -10.53
CA THR A 4 -10.79 -4.31 -9.29
C THR A 4 -11.14 -2.86 -9.58
N HIS A 5 -12.37 -2.47 -9.21
CA HIS A 5 -12.84 -1.11 -9.23
C HIS A 5 -13.66 -0.89 -7.95
N ILE A 6 -13.09 -0.14 -7.02
CA ILE A 6 -13.73 0.14 -5.73
C ILE A 6 -13.75 1.66 -5.52
N TYR A 7 -14.92 2.18 -5.22
CA TYR A 7 -15.10 3.58 -4.88
C TYR A 7 -15.59 3.73 -3.44
N PHE A 8 -14.84 4.51 -2.67
CA PHE A 8 -15.18 4.91 -1.31
C PHE A 8 -15.80 6.31 -1.35
N SER A 9 -16.92 6.54 -0.65
CA SER A 9 -17.55 7.85 -0.56
C SER A 9 -17.98 8.18 0.87
N ASP A 10 -17.92 9.46 1.19
CA ASP A 10 -18.34 10.03 2.48
C ASP A 10 -17.63 9.40 3.69
N ILE A 11 -16.40 8.92 3.51
CA ILE A 11 -15.62 8.33 4.61
C ILE A 11 -15.29 9.39 5.63
N GLY A 12 -15.77 9.18 6.85
CA GLY A 12 -15.52 10.05 8.00
C GLY A 12 -15.11 9.24 9.23
N ILE A 13 -14.13 9.73 9.99
CA ILE A 13 -13.72 9.15 11.27
C ILE A 13 -13.20 10.20 12.23
N ARG A 14 -13.54 10.02 13.52
CA ARG A 14 -13.08 10.85 14.64
C ARG A 14 -12.41 9.98 15.69
N PHE A 15 -11.43 10.54 16.37
CA PHE A 15 -10.87 9.97 17.60
C PHE A 15 -11.06 10.96 18.73
N GLY A 16 -11.97 10.66 19.64
CA GLY A 16 -12.43 11.61 20.65
C GLY A 16 -13.02 12.85 20.01
N HIS A 17 -12.43 14.01 20.27
CA HIS A 17 -12.89 15.29 19.69
C HIS A 17 -12.22 15.64 18.35
N GLN A 18 -11.20 14.90 17.93
CA GLN A 18 -10.43 15.20 16.74
C GLN A 18 -11.05 14.53 15.50
N GLN A 19 -11.49 15.34 14.53
CA GLN A 19 -11.86 14.85 13.20
C GLN A 19 -10.59 14.50 12.43
N VAL A 20 -10.46 13.23 11.99
CA VAL A 20 -9.28 12.78 11.25
C VAL A 20 -9.55 12.67 9.76
N LEU A 21 -10.75 12.23 9.37
CA LEU A 21 -11.22 12.24 7.98
C LEU A 21 -12.67 12.72 7.94
N SER A 22 -13.03 13.51 6.93
CA SER A 22 -14.37 14.08 6.76
C SER A 22 -14.75 14.11 5.28
N GLY A 23 -15.79 13.35 4.91
CA GLY A 23 -16.30 13.31 3.53
C GLY A 23 -15.25 12.88 2.50
N THR A 24 -14.36 11.95 2.88
CA THR A 24 -13.30 11.49 2.00
C THR A 24 -13.84 10.63 0.88
N GLU A 25 -13.43 10.94 -0.35
CA GLU A 25 -13.73 10.15 -1.54
C GLU A 25 -12.43 9.59 -2.13
N LEU A 26 -12.48 8.34 -2.62
CA LEU A 26 -11.34 7.65 -3.18
C LEU A 26 -11.79 6.57 -4.16
N GLU A 27 -11.17 6.53 -5.33
CA GLU A 27 -11.40 5.51 -6.35
C GLU A 27 -10.14 4.67 -6.56
N ILE A 28 -10.26 3.35 -6.39
CA ILE A 28 -9.16 2.39 -6.55
C ILE A 28 -9.44 1.52 -7.77
N MET A 29 -8.49 1.52 -8.72
CA MET A 29 -8.58 0.76 -9.97
C MET A 29 -7.37 -0.15 -10.16
N SER A 30 -7.62 -1.35 -10.73
CA SER A 30 -6.56 -2.31 -11.11
C SER A 30 -5.47 -1.63 -11.94
N GLY A 31 -4.21 -1.93 -11.61
CA GLY A 31 -3.04 -1.44 -12.35
C GLY A 31 -2.80 0.07 -12.20
N ARG A 32 -3.45 0.73 -11.23
CA ARG A 32 -3.23 2.13 -10.91
C ARG A 32 -2.59 2.30 -9.54
N CYS A 33 -1.81 3.35 -9.42
CA CYS A 33 -1.17 3.74 -8.16
C CYS A 33 -1.69 5.10 -7.69
N ILE A 34 -2.20 5.12 -6.47
CA ILE A 34 -2.57 6.33 -5.74
C ILE A 34 -1.46 6.62 -4.74
N LEU A 35 -0.93 7.83 -4.76
CA LEU A 35 -0.01 8.33 -3.76
C LEU A 35 -0.75 9.26 -2.79
N LEU A 36 -0.79 8.87 -1.52
CA LEU A 36 -1.36 9.65 -0.42
C LEU A 36 -0.28 10.49 0.24
N CYS A 37 -0.35 11.80 0.10
CA CYS A 37 0.55 12.74 0.74
C CYS A 37 -0.12 13.46 1.90
N GLY A 38 0.68 14.07 2.77
CA GLY A 38 0.21 14.86 3.90
C GLY A 38 1.17 14.77 5.09
N ASN A 39 1.03 15.70 6.01
CA ASN A 39 1.85 15.78 7.22
C ASN A 39 1.67 14.54 8.13
N ASN A 40 2.59 14.33 9.05
CA ASN A 40 2.43 13.30 10.08
C ASN A 40 1.17 13.60 10.90
N GLY A 41 0.37 12.55 11.14
CA GLY A 41 -0.93 12.70 11.83
C GLY A 41 -2.09 13.19 10.96
N SER A 42 -1.91 13.44 9.65
CA SER A 42 -3.00 13.91 8.77
C SER A 42 -4.10 12.88 8.49
N GLY A 43 -3.89 11.59 8.83
CA GLY A 43 -4.88 10.54 8.62
C GLY A 43 -4.52 9.52 7.52
N LYS A 44 -3.33 9.58 6.89
CA LYS A 44 -2.89 8.64 5.85
C LYS A 44 -3.01 7.17 6.30
N THR A 45 -2.38 6.82 7.41
CA THR A 45 -2.44 5.47 8.00
C THR A 45 -3.88 5.05 8.32
N THR A 46 -4.69 5.98 8.83
CA THR A 46 -6.10 5.73 9.15
C THR A 46 -6.89 5.40 7.88
N LEU A 47 -6.71 6.18 6.80
CA LEU A 47 -7.35 5.92 5.52
C LEU A 47 -6.92 4.57 4.94
N LEU A 48 -5.63 4.24 4.94
CA LEU A 48 -5.14 2.94 4.49
C LEU A 48 -5.78 1.79 5.28
N ARG A 49 -5.91 1.91 6.60
CA ARG A 49 -6.56 0.89 7.45
C ARG A 49 -8.05 0.77 7.19
N ILE A 50 -8.74 1.85 6.86
CA ILE A 50 -10.15 1.83 6.47
C ILE A 50 -10.30 1.08 5.15
N ILE A 51 -9.47 1.39 4.14
CA ILE A 51 -9.46 0.70 2.85
C ILE A 51 -9.16 -0.80 3.03
N ALA A 52 -8.24 -1.17 3.93
CA ALA A 52 -7.91 -2.55 4.26
C ALA A 52 -9.00 -3.32 5.02
N GLY A 53 -10.10 -2.67 5.42
CA GLY A 53 -11.11 -3.29 6.30
C GLY A 53 -10.65 -3.48 7.74
N LEU A 54 -9.54 -2.86 8.15
CA LEU A 54 -8.96 -3.04 9.49
C LEU A 54 -9.51 -2.03 10.52
N GLN A 55 -9.84 -0.82 10.09
CA GLN A 55 -10.39 0.25 10.92
C GLN A 55 -11.78 0.61 10.40
N ALA A 56 -12.80 0.52 11.26
CA ALA A 56 -14.13 0.99 10.90
C ALA A 56 -14.17 2.53 10.92
N PRO A 57 -14.68 3.17 9.87
CA PRO A 57 -15.03 4.59 9.90
C PRO A 57 -16.34 4.81 10.69
N ASP A 58 -16.61 6.05 11.11
CA ASP A 58 -17.89 6.43 11.73
C ASP A 58 -19.01 6.56 10.67
N SER A 59 -18.62 6.95 9.45
CA SER A 59 -19.52 7.05 8.28
C SER A 59 -18.80 6.66 7.01
N GLY A 60 -19.57 6.26 6.00
CA GLY A 60 -19.06 6.04 4.67
C GLY A 60 -19.62 4.83 3.97
N PHE A 61 -19.50 4.87 2.64
CA PHE A 61 -20.00 3.83 1.75
C PHE A 61 -18.87 3.30 0.87
N VAL A 62 -19.06 2.06 0.41
CA VAL A 62 -18.19 1.39 -0.54
C VAL A 62 -19.00 0.89 -1.71
N ASN A 63 -18.57 1.21 -2.93
CA ASN A 63 -19.11 0.67 -4.16
C ASN A 63 -18.05 -0.25 -4.80
N THR A 64 -18.37 -1.52 -4.94
CA THR A 64 -17.48 -2.56 -5.51
C THR A 64 -17.86 -2.93 -6.95
N GLY A 65 -18.63 -2.09 -7.64
CA GLY A 65 -19.15 -2.36 -8.98
C GLY A 65 -20.46 -3.15 -8.99
N ILE A 66 -20.85 -3.76 -7.88
CA ILE A 66 -22.12 -4.51 -7.74
C ILE A 66 -23.20 -3.63 -7.10
N GLY A 67 -22.79 -2.58 -6.37
CA GLY A 67 -23.67 -1.63 -5.69
C GLY A 67 -22.95 -0.84 -4.62
N LYS A 68 -23.63 0.21 -4.12
CA LYS A 68 -23.15 1.05 -3.02
C LYS A 68 -23.67 0.49 -1.70
N TYR A 69 -22.79 0.16 -0.79
CA TYR A 69 -23.11 -0.42 0.51
C TYR A 69 -22.44 0.37 1.63
N ASP A 70 -23.00 0.28 2.83
CA ASP A 70 -22.33 0.72 4.04
C ASP A 70 -21.00 -0.03 4.21
N TRP A 71 -19.97 0.67 4.69
CA TRP A 71 -18.62 0.13 4.81
C TRP A 71 -18.58 -1.18 5.63
N ASN A 72 -19.38 -1.28 6.70
CA ASN A 72 -19.41 -2.47 7.56
C ASN A 72 -19.82 -3.75 6.80
N ARG A 73 -20.70 -3.63 5.82
CA ARG A 73 -21.11 -4.76 4.95
C ARG A 73 -19.97 -5.21 4.04
N CYS A 74 -19.11 -4.30 3.63
CA CYS A 74 -17.97 -4.60 2.73
C CYS A 74 -16.71 -5.01 3.46
N ARG A 75 -16.65 -4.88 4.79
CA ARG A 75 -15.45 -5.08 5.60
C ARG A 75 -14.73 -6.40 5.34
N GLN A 76 -15.48 -7.50 5.28
CA GLN A 76 -14.89 -8.83 5.06
C GLN A 76 -14.31 -8.94 3.64
N GLN A 77 -15.00 -8.43 2.64
CA GLN A 77 -14.53 -8.41 1.26
C GLN A 77 -13.25 -7.56 1.13
N LEU A 78 -13.20 -6.38 1.74
CA LEU A 78 -12.01 -5.53 1.77
C LEU A 78 -10.80 -6.27 2.35
N ARG A 79 -10.97 -7.00 3.46
CA ARG A 79 -9.90 -7.81 4.09
C ARG A 79 -9.41 -8.96 3.22
N GLN A 80 -10.26 -9.51 2.36
CA GLN A 80 -9.89 -10.59 1.43
C GLN A 80 -9.19 -10.05 0.18
N THR A 81 -9.54 -8.84 -0.23
CA THR A 81 -9.07 -8.22 -1.47
C THR A 81 -7.77 -7.45 -1.27
N ALA A 82 -7.60 -6.80 -0.11
CA ALA A 82 -6.50 -5.91 0.18
C ALA A 82 -5.47 -6.53 1.14
N VAL A 83 -4.19 -6.29 0.85
CA VAL A 83 -3.09 -6.53 1.80
C VAL A 83 -2.52 -5.20 2.24
N TYR A 84 -2.43 -5.00 3.56
CA TYR A 84 -1.85 -3.80 4.17
C TYR A 84 -0.44 -4.10 4.70
N LEU A 85 0.53 -3.32 4.27
CA LEU A 85 1.90 -3.34 4.76
C LEU A 85 2.18 -2.10 5.61
N HIS A 86 2.48 -2.37 6.86
CA HIS A 86 2.85 -1.34 7.83
C HIS A 86 4.23 -0.75 7.53
N GLN A 87 4.49 0.48 7.96
CA GLN A 87 5.77 1.19 7.82
C GLN A 87 6.96 0.36 8.30
N GLN A 88 6.80 -0.36 9.41
CA GLN A 88 7.77 -1.33 9.90
C GLN A 88 7.17 -2.73 9.80
N PRO A 89 7.47 -3.50 8.73
CA PRO A 89 6.91 -4.81 8.56
C PRO A 89 7.36 -5.77 9.67
N TYR A 90 6.39 -6.49 10.22
CA TYR A 90 6.68 -7.55 11.18
C TYR A 90 7.36 -8.74 10.49
N MET A 91 8.44 -9.23 11.09
CA MET A 91 9.12 -10.46 10.69
C MET A 91 8.84 -11.55 11.70
N PHE A 92 8.45 -12.73 11.22
CA PHE A 92 8.32 -13.93 12.05
C PHE A 92 9.70 -14.47 12.38
N ASP A 93 9.81 -15.19 13.51
CA ASP A 93 11.05 -15.89 13.87
C ASP A 93 11.42 -16.93 12.79
N GLY A 94 12.71 -17.03 12.52
CA GLY A 94 13.25 -17.90 11.48
C GLY A 94 13.98 -17.13 10.37
N ASP A 95 14.20 -17.79 9.25
CA ASP A 95 14.85 -17.25 8.06
C ASP A 95 13.85 -16.59 7.10
N VAL A 96 14.39 -16.03 5.99
CA VAL A 96 13.57 -15.42 4.93
C VAL A 96 12.65 -16.44 4.28
N ILE A 97 13.13 -17.68 4.02
CA ILE A 97 12.32 -18.77 3.46
C ILE A 97 11.11 -19.05 4.34
N SER A 98 11.31 -19.16 5.65
CA SER A 98 10.22 -19.40 6.62
C SER A 98 9.21 -18.26 6.58
N ASN A 99 9.68 -17.01 6.53
CA ASN A 99 8.82 -15.83 6.43
C ASN A 99 7.95 -15.84 5.16
N LEU A 100 8.49 -16.24 4.01
CA LEU A 100 7.74 -16.38 2.77
C LEU A 100 6.72 -17.52 2.87
N ASN A 101 7.11 -18.66 3.45
CA ASN A 101 6.22 -19.80 3.64
C ASN A 101 4.96 -19.50 4.47
N PHE A 102 5.04 -18.59 5.46
CA PHE A 102 3.88 -18.15 6.24
C PHE A 102 2.77 -17.50 5.39
N SER A 103 3.11 -16.97 4.22
CA SER A 103 2.15 -16.31 3.34
C SER A 103 1.41 -17.27 2.40
N LEU A 104 1.88 -18.51 2.31
CA LEU A 104 1.31 -19.50 1.42
C LEU A 104 0.10 -20.20 2.01
N ASN A 105 -0.87 -20.50 1.14
CA ASN A 105 -2.05 -21.28 1.50
C ASN A 105 -1.65 -22.69 1.98
N SER A 106 -2.32 -23.21 3.00
CA SER A 106 -2.10 -24.54 3.57
C SER A 106 -2.34 -25.68 2.57
N ASN A 107 -3.17 -25.46 1.55
CA ASN A 107 -3.60 -26.48 0.58
C ASN A 107 -2.55 -26.82 -0.50
N LEU A 108 -1.39 -26.11 -0.50
CA LEU A 108 -0.33 -26.35 -1.47
C LEU A 108 0.49 -27.61 -1.11
N SER A 109 0.83 -28.45 -2.11
CA SER A 109 1.77 -29.52 -1.95
C SER A 109 3.17 -28.99 -1.60
N ARG A 110 4.02 -29.87 -1.02
CA ARG A 110 5.41 -29.50 -0.68
C ARG A 110 6.18 -28.93 -1.89
N LYS A 111 6.04 -29.56 -3.06
CA LYS A 111 6.69 -29.09 -4.30
C LYS A 111 6.20 -27.70 -4.68
N GLN A 112 4.89 -27.48 -4.74
CA GLN A 112 4.31 -26.18 -5.07
C GLN A 112 4.76 -25.08 -4.10
N ARG A 113 4.89 -25.38 -2.80
CA ARG A 113 5.41 -24.42 -1.81
C ARG A 113 6.85 -24.03 -2.12
N ILE A 114 7.72 -24.99 -2.39
CA ILE A 114 9.13 -24.75 -2.73
C ILE A 114 9.20 -23.89 -4.00
N ASP A 115 8.47 -24.26 -5.04
CA ASP A 115 8.49 -23.53 -6.31
C ASP A 115 8.02 -22.08 -6.12
N ARG A 116 6.94 -21.84 -5.37
CA ARG A 116 6.43 -20.49 -5.12
C ARG A 116 7.37 -19.65 -4.25
N VAL A 117 8.01 -20.24 -3.24
CA VAL A 117 9.01 -19.53 -2.42
C VAL A 117 10.23 -19.16 -3.25
N ASN A 118 10.74 -20.08 -4.09
CA ASN A 118 11.86 -19.79 -4.95
C ASN A 118 11.53 -18.66 -5.96
N SER A 119 10.35 -18.71 -6.58
CA SER A 119 9.89 -17.62 -7.44
C SER A 119 9.79 -16.28 -6.72
N ALA A 120 9.35 -16.27 -5.44
CA ALA A 120 9.27 -15.05 -4.65
C ALA A 120 10.66 -14.50 -4.27
N LEU A 121 11.61 -15.39 -3.96
CA LEU A 121 13.01 -15.01 -3.69
C LEU A 121 13.65 -14.36 -4.91
N GLU A 122 13.54 -14.99 -6.08
CA GLU A 122 14.04 -14.49 -7.34
C GLU A 122 13.40 -13.14 -7.70
N TRP A 123 12.06 -13.09 -7.67
CA TRP A 123 11.31 -11.88 -8.01
C TRP A 123 11.69 -10.68 -7.14
N ALA A 124 11.95 -10.91 -5.85
CA ALA A 124 12.28 -9.83 -4.89
C ALA A 124 13.79 -9.59 -4.72
N GLY A 125 14.66 -10.35 -5.41
CA GLY A 125 16.11 -10.26 -5.28
C GLY A 125 16.61 -10.61 -3.88
N LEU A 126 16.10 -11.71 -3.30
CA LEU A 126 16.35 -12.15 -1.92
C LEU A 126 17.13 -13.48 -1.85
N GLU A 127 17.58 -14.05 -3.00
CA GLU A 127 18.22 -15.37 -3.07
C GLU A 127 19.45 -15.46 -2.16
N ASN A 128 20.28 -14.42 -2.18
CA ASN A 128 21.55 -14.38 -1.43
C ASN A 128 21.34 -14.33 0.10
N ILE A 129 20.13 -13.95 0.55
CA ILE A 129 19.80 -13.82 1.99
C ILE A 129 18.69 -14.79 2.40
N ALA A 130 18.33 -15.74 1.54
CA ALA A 130 17.22 -16.67 1.74
C ALA A 130 17.26 -17.43 3.08
N LYS A 131 18.47 -17.77 3.53
CA LYS A 131 18.73 -18.48 4.81
C LYS A 131 19.13 -17.56 5.96
N ASN A 132 19.20 -16.25 5.74
CA ASN A 132 19.53 -15.31 6.81
C ASN A 132 18.36 -15.19 7.79
N SER A 133 18.69 -15.02 9.06
CA SER A 133 17.70 -14.74 10.09
C SER A 133 16.95 -13.45 9.78
N ALA A 134 15.63 -13.48 9.82
CA ALA A 134 14.80 -12.30 9.58
C ALA A 134 15.05 -11.16 10.58
N LYS A 135 15.63 -11.47 11.75
CA LYS A 135 16.01 -10.47 12.78
C LYS A 135 17.21 -9.63 12.37
N THR A 136 18.08 -10.14 11.50
CA THR A 136 19.34 -9.48 11.09
C THR A 136 19.21 -8.69 9.79
N LEU A 137 18.03 -8.71 9.16
CA LEU A 137 17.77 -8.02 7.90
C LEU A 137 17.86 -6.48 8.06
N SER A 138 18.40 -5.81 7.07
CA SER A 138 18.31 -4.35 6.92
C SER A 138 16.85 -3.90 6.74
N GLY A 139 16.59 -2.59 6.88
CA GLY A 139 15.24 -2.03 6.65
C GLY A 139 14.71 -2.33 5.25
N GLY A 140 15.55 -2.15 4.22
CA GLY A 140 15.18 -2.42 2.83
C GLY A 140 14.95 -3.92 2.56
N GLU A 141 15.75 -4.80 3.13
CA GLU A 141 15.54 -6.25 3.01
C GLU A 141 14.24 -6.69 3.67
N ARG A 142 13.94 -6.21 4.90
CA ARG A 142 12.66 -6.47 5.57
C ARG A 142 11.47 -6.03 4.72
N GLN A 143 11.57 -4.85 4.09
CA GLN A 143 10.50 -4.35 3.24
C GLN A 143 10.31 -5.22 2.00
N ARG A 144 11.39 -5.63 1.32
CA ARG A 144 11.28 -6.55 0.18
C ARG A 144 10.72 -7.91 0.56
N VAL A 145 11.10 -8.46 1.72
CA VAL A 145 10.47 -9.69 2.26
C VAL A 145 8.97 -9.49 2.49
N ALA A 146 8.55 -8.36 3.06
CA ALA A 146 7.14 -8.06 3.29
C ALA A 146 6.35 -7.91 1.98
N ILE A 147 6.93 -7.27 0.97
CA ILE A 147 6.32 -7.14 -0.37
C ILE A 147 6.24 -8.52 -1.06
N ALA A 148 7.28 -9.35 -0.95
CA ALA A 148 7.28 -10.71 -1.48
C ALA A 148 6.22 -11.59 -0.80
N ARG A 149 6.03 -11.44 0.53
CA ARG A 149 4.94 -12.08 1.27
C ARG A 149 3.56 -11.64 0.78
N ALA A 150 3.40 -10.34 0.48
CA ALA A 150 2.18 -9.82 -0.09
C ALA A 150 1.94 -10.38 -1.49
N TRP A 151 2.96 -10.40 -2.35
CA TRP A 151 2.90 -10.97 -3.71
C TRP A 151 2.46 -12.44 -3.70
N LEU A 152 2.98 -13.26 -2.78
CA LEU A 152 2.59 -14.67 -2.63
C LEU A 152 1.10 -14.88 -2.28
N ARG A 153 0.45 -13.86 -1.73
CA ARG A 153 -0.99 -13.88 -1.40
C ARG A 153 -1.87 -13.49 -2.58
N ASP A 154 -1.27 -13.09 -3.70
CA ASP A 154 -1.98 -12.69 -4.92
C ASP A 154 -3.01 -11.56 -4.64
N PRO A 155 -2.59 -10.39 -4.09
CA PRO A 155 -3.50 -9.34 -3.68
C PRO A 155 -4.07 -8.61 -4.89
N GLN A 156 -5.34 -8.22 -4.82
CA GLN A 156 -5.92 -7.29 -5.80
C GLN A 156 -5.55 -5.84 -5.51
N ILE A 157 -5.39 -5.52 -4.22
CA ILE A 157 -5.00 -4.18 -3.73
C ILE A 157 -3.85 -4.34 -2.74
N LEU A 158 -2.79 -3.58 -2.93
CA LEU A 158 -1.67 -3.48 -1.99
C LEU A 158 -1.59 -2.06 -1.43
N LEU A 159 -1.71 -1.99 -0.11
CA LEU A 159 -1.69 -0.75 0.67
C LEU A 159 -0.37 -0.65 1.41
N LEU A 160 0.40 0.41 1.18
CA LEU A 160 1.74 0.56 1.73
C LEU A 160 1.84 1.87 2.54
N ASP A 161 2.17 1.72 3.80
CA ASP A 161 2.35 2.86 4.70
C ASP A 161 3.84 3.21 4.79
N GLU A 162 4.25 4.34 4.20
CA GLU A 162 5.63 4.86 4.18
C GLU A 162 6.70 3.81 3.80
N PRO A 163 6.57 3.10 2.64
CA PRO A 163 7.31 1.87 2.36
C PRO A 163 8.81 2.02 2.12
N ILE A 164 9.32 3.25 1.94
CA ILE A 164 10.75 3.50 1.63
C ILE A 164 11.43 4.42 2.65
N THR A 165 10.76 4.70 3.76
CA THR A 165 11.30 5.58 4.81
C THR A 165 12.54 4.98 5.44
N ASN A 166 13.57 5.81 5.64
CA ASN A 166 14.88 5.42 6.22
C ASN A 166 15.64 4.35 5.43
N MET A 167 15.47 4.29 4.11
CA MET A 167 16.23 3.39 3.23
C MET A 167 17.36 4.15 2.52
N ASP A 168 18.47 3.44 2.29
CA ASP A 168 19.47 3.86 1.32
C ASP A 168 18.91 3.89 -0.09
N GLN A 169 19.64 4.56 -0.99
CA GLN A 169 19.18 4.78 -2.37
C GLN A 169 18.94 3.48 -3.14
N ASP A 170 19.84 2.51 -3.00
CA ASP A 170 19.74 1.22 -3.74
C ASP A 170 18.53 0.41 -3.25
N SER A 171 18.33 0.31 -1.93
CA SER A 171 17.18 -0.38 -1.35
C SER A 171 15.87 0.27 -1.77
N ARG A 172 15.83 1.61 -1.84
CA ARG A 172 14.67 2.39 -2.30
C ARG A 172 14.33 2.08 -3.75
N LEU A 173 15.32 2.15 -4.65
CA LEU A 173 15.13 1.87 -6.08
C LEU A 173 14.62 0.44 -6.30
N ARG A 174 15.20 -0.56 -5.62
CA ARG A 174 14.74 -1.94 -5.71
C ARG A 174 13.31 -2.10 -5.22
N THR A 175 12.94 -1.44 -4.12
CA THR A 175 11.57 -1.48 -3.59
C THR A 175 10.57 -0.87 -4.56
N ILE A 176 10.88 0.30 -5.13
CA ILE A 176 10.02 0.95 -6.13
C ILE A 176 9.86 0.07 -7.37
N GLN A 177 10.92 -0.60 -7.84
CA GLN A 177 10.85 -1.49 -8.98
C GLN A 177 9.90 -2.67 -8.73
N LEU A 178 9.88 -3.25 -7.52
CA LEU A 178 8.90 -4.29 -7.17
C LEU A 178 7.46 -3.76 -7.20
N LEU A 179 7.23 -2.53 -6.76
CA LEU A 179 5.90 -1.91 -6.82
C LEU A 179 5.47 -1.63 -8.27
N ILE A 180 6.39 -1.19 -9.13
CA ILE A 180 6.13 -1.03 -10.58
C ILE A 180 5.73 -2.38 -11.20
N ASN A 181 6.45 -3.45 -10.88
CA ASN A 181 6.14 -4.79 -11.39
C ASN A 181 4.75 -5.26 -10.93
N LEU A 182 4.38 -5.04 -9.67
CA LEU A 182 3.03 -5.35 -9.15
C LEU A 182 1.93 -4.56 -9.89
N LYS A 183 2.14 -3.26 -10.09
CA LYS A 183 1.23 -2.40 -10.85
C LYS A 183 1.03 -2.92 -12.27
N GLN A 184 2.12 -3.30 -12.96
CA GLN A 184 2.08 -3.87 -14.31
C GLN A 184 1.34 -5.22 -14.37
N GLN A 185 1.37 -6.00 -13.29
CA GLN A 185 0.60 -7.23 -13.14
C GLN A 185 -0.89 -6.98 -12.86
N GLY A 186 -1.30 -5.71 -12.74
CA GLY A 186 -2.69 -5.31 -12.54
C GLY A 186 -3.07 -5.10 -11.07
N VAL A 187 -2.14 -5.19 -10.12
CA VAL A 187 -2.41 -4.89 -8.72
C VAL A 187 -2.66 -3.39 -8.57
N ALA A 188 -3.73 -3.03 -7.87
CA ALA A 188 -3.96 -1.64 -7.48
C ALA A 188 -3.06 -1.27 -6.30
N LEU A 189 -2.39 -0.13 -6.36
CA LEU A 189 -1.50 0.32 -5.30
C LEU A 189 -2.06 1.59 -4.64
N VAL A 190 -2.01 1.64 -3.31
CA VAL A 190 -2.21 2.88 -2.55
C VAL A 190 -1.02 3.04 -1.60
N VAL A 191 -0.22 4.05 -1.84
CA VAL A 191 1.04 4.29 -1.13
C VAL A 191 0.92 5.58 -0.33
N SER A 192 1.19 5.55 0.97
CA SER A 192 1.37 6.79 1.73
C SER A 192 2.84 7.22 1.72
N SER A 193 3.07 8.52 1.59
CA SER A 193 4.40 9.11 1.74
C SER A 193 4.32 10.58 2.17
N HIS A 194 5.31 11.01 2.95
CA HIS A 194 5.56 12.43 3.21
C HIS A 194 6.55 13.03 2.19
N ASP A 195 7.25 12.18 1.42
CA ASP A 195 8.16 12.58 0.33
C ASP A 195 7.73 11.92 -0.99
N PRO A 196 6.92 12.63 -1.79
CA PRO A 196 6.35 12.10 -3.03
C PRO A 196 7.33 11.97 -4.19
N VAL A 197 8.46 12.68 -4.17
CA VAL A 197 9.41 12.77 -5.30
C VAL A 197 9.89 11.38 -5.75
N HIS A 198 10.08 10.46 -4.82
CA HIS A 198 10.55 9.11 -5.13
C HIS A 198 9.53 8.21 -5.83
N PHE A 199 8.26 8.62 -5.85
CA PHE A 199 7.16 7.82 -6.41
C PHE A 199 6.63 8.36 -7.74
N GLU A 200 7.26 9.39 -8.33
CA GLU A 200 6.79 10.02 -9.58
C GLU A 200 6.56 9.01 -10.71
N SER A 201 7.50 8.07 -10.90
CA SER A 201 7.40 7.02 -11.95
C SER A 201 6.30 5.97 -11.69
N LEU A 202 5.83 5.87 -10.46
CA LEU A 202 4.82 4.89 -10.05
C LEU A 202 3.41 5.49 -10.03
N THR A 203 3.27 6.79 -9.74
CA THR A 203 2.03 7.47 -9.38
C THR A 203 1.18 7.81 -10.59
N ASP A 204 -0.09 7.41 -10.58
CA ASP A 204 -1.11 7.86 -11.54
C ASP A 204 -1.98 8.97 -10.95
N THR A 205 -2.27 8.89 -9.65
CA THR A 205 -3.11 9.87 -8.94
C THR A 205 -2.41 10.29 -7.65
N LEU A 206 -2.30 11.60 -7.45
CA LEU A 206 -1.82 12.17 -6.20
C LEU A 206 -3.01 12.67 -5.38
N LEU A 207 -3.08 12.26 -4.13
CA LEU A 207 -4.06 12.73 -3.16
C LEU A 207 -3.33 13.35 -1.97
N GLN A 208 -3.72 14.56 -1.60
CA GLN A 208 -3.22 15.22 -0.40
C GLN A 208 -4.26 15.21 0.71
N ILE A 209 -3.85 14.78 1.90
CA ILE A 209 -4.69 14.84 3.09
C ILE A 209 -4.27 16.04 3.93
N SER A 210 -5.18 16.98 4.11
CA SER A 210 -5.02 18.13 5.00
C SER A 210 -6.35 18.47 5.67
N ASP A 211 -6.30 18.84 6.94
CA ASP A 211 -7.48 19.26 7.74
C ASP A 211 -8.65 18.27 7.67
N GLY A 212 -8.33 16.96 7.66
CA GLY A 212 -9.30 15.87 7.57
C GLY A 212 -9.98 15.69 6.22
N ARG A 213 -9.52 16.39 5.19
CA ARG A 213 -10.05 16.28 3.82
C ARG A 213 -9.01 15.75 2.86
N VAL A 214 -9.47 15.07 1.82
CA VAL A 214 -8.64 14.59 0.73
C VAL A 214 -8.85 15.48 -0.48
N HIS A 215 -7.76 16.01 -1.01
CA HIS A 215 -7.72 16.81 -2.22
C HIS A 215 -7.01 16.01 -3.32
N GLY A 216 -7.66 15.84 -4.48
CA GLY A 216 -7.10 15.09 -5.60
C GLY A 216 -6.41 15.99 -6.61
N PHE A 217 -5.25 15.52 -7.10
CA PHE A 217 -4.57 16.10 -8.26
C PHE A 217 -4.34 14.96 -9.26
N ASN A 218 -5.02 14.99 -10.41
CA ASN A 218 -4.75 14.04 -11.49
C ASN A 218 -3.44 14.42 -12.16
N THR A 219 -2.47 13.51 -12.20
CA THR A 219 -1.19 13.72 -12.88
C THR A 219 -1.33 13.77 -14.40
N THR A 220 -2.50 13.41 -14.95
CA THR A 220 -2.84 13.51 -16.37
C THR A 220 -3.15 14.93 -16.85
N ASP A 221 -3.45 15.85 -15.94
CA ASP A 221 -3.69 17.26 -16.29
C ASP A 221 -2.37 18.03 -16.21
N ASN A 222 -1.46 17.87 -17.16
CA ASN A 222 -0.24 18.67 -17.42
C ASN A 222 0.28 19.57 -16.26
N VAL A 223 0.17 19.10 -15.02
CA VAL A 223 0.74 19.76 -13.85
C VAL A 223 2.21 19.41 -13.84
N THR A 224 3.01 20.28 -14.44
CA THR A 224 4.47 20.18 -14.46
C THR A 224 5.01 20.02 -13.03
N PRO A 225 6.12 19.29 -12.83
CA PRO A 225 6.77 19.09 -11.52
C PRO A 225 7.07 20.40 -10.75
N ILE A 226 7.04 21.54 -11.43
CA ILE A 226 7.29 22.88 -10.87
C ILE A 226 6.12 23.35 -9.97
N HIS A 227 4.87 23.05 -10.30
CA HIS A 227 3.71 23.37 -9.44
C HIS A 227 3.68 22.49 -8.19
N TYR A 228 4.17 21.27 -8.31
CA TYR A 228 4.35 20.32 -7.23
C TYR A 228 5.29 20.84 -6.13
N ARG A 229 6.41 21.45 -6.51
CA ARG A 229 7.37 22.07 -5.59
C ARG A 229 6.84 23.32 -4.91
N LYS A 230 5.99 24.10 -5.56
CA LYS A 230 5.43 25.34 -4.99
C LYS A 230 4.46 25.05 -3.83
N HIS A 231 3.56 24.09 -3.98
CA HIS A 231 2.60 23.75 -2.93
C HIS A 231 3.23 23.06 -1.71
N LEU A 232 4.35 22.33 -1.88
CA LEU A 232 5.08 21.74 -0.74
C LEU A 232 5.82 22.79 0.10
N HIS A 233 6.23 23.92 -0.49
CA HIS A 233 6.94 24.99 0.21
C HIS A 233 6.02 26.06 0.83
N GLU A 234 4.77 26.15 0.42
CA GLU A 234 3.81 27.13 0.97
C GLU A 234 3.16 26.68 2.29
N HIS A 235 3.26 25.40 2.66
CA HIS A 235 2.71 24.85 3.90
C HIS A 235 3.77 24.45 4.95
N VAL A 236 5.04 24.82 4.76
CA VAL A 236 6.12 24.68 5.74
C VAL A 236 6.55 26.07 6.21
N LYS A 237 5.63 26.79 6.82
CA LYS A 237 5.92 27.95 7.67
C LYS A 237 5.06 27.90 8.93
#